data_cdf2d85ba022ba5f2351a64a64ad3077
#
_entry.id   cdf2d85ba022ba5f2351a64a64ad3077
#
_cell.length_a   1.000
_cell.length_b   1.000
_cell.length_c   1.000
_cell.angle_alpha   90.00
_cell.angle_beta   90.00
_cell.angle_gamma   90.00
#
_symmetry.space_group_name_H-M   'P 1'
#
loop_
_entity.id
_entity.type
_entity.pdbx_description
1 polymer ?
#
loop_
_entity_poly.entity_id
_entity_poly.type
_entity_poly.pdbx_seq_one_letter_code
_entity_poly.pdbx_strand_id
1 'polypeptide(L)'
;MQVRLYMREKTAFGRTKGHALQWFLAQKIEENADYDAFCVFDADNIVDKDFIKNMNKKLCQGEEVVQGYRDIKNPTDSWIASGYAIFYWMMNRFYHLARYNLGLSTLINGTGFMVKFDVVKPNGWKTYTLTEDIEFSLQRIIAGKKLGWATDAIVYDEQPVGFKQSWSQRSRWTVGHIQCMERYTKKLGSSVKDKKTLVTLDGLLYIVGSIPMFVVTLLLLVVNAGLYIGESMTKADLIYSYAMYILPTFFLPILTGMLIMILDKRPIKPMIKGLLFYPLFLGSWLLINFKCLFKRETNWEKIEHVRDIKINEVY
;
A
#
# COMPACT_ATOMS: atom_id res chain seq x y z
N MET A 1 27.46 8.85 12.15
CA MET A 1 26.71 8.12 11.10
C MET A 1 27.62 8.05 9.87
N GLN A 2 27.90 6.85 9.34
CA GLN A 2 28.64 6.69 8.08
C GLN A 2 27.64 6.61 6.93
N VAL A 3 27.77 7.50 5.95
CA VAL A 3 27.02 7.43 4.69
C VAL A 3 27.93 6.81 3.63
N ARG A 4 27.46 5.76 2.96
CA ARG A 4 28.13 5.11 1.85
C ARG A 4 27.23 5.13 0.63
N LEU A 5 27.78 5.56 -0.51
CA LEU A 5 27.11 5.52 -1.80
C LEU A 5 27.42 4.20 -2.51
N TYR A 6 26.40 3.46 -2.88
CA TYR A 6 26.51 2.26 -3.71
C TYR A 6 25.87 2.54 -5.07
N MET A 7 26.66 2.42 -6.12
CA MET A 7 26.19 2.62 -7.50
C MET A 7 26.07 1.28 -8.20
N ARG A 8 24.89 1.04 -8.79
CA ARG A 8 24.60 -0.16 -9.56
C ARG A 8 24.60 0.15 -11.06
N GLU A 9 25.28 -0.67 -11.86
CA GLU A 9 25.19 -0.59 -13.31
C GLU A 9 23.79 -0.96 -13.80
N LYS A 10 23.25 -0.19 -14.76
CA LYS A 10 21.87 -0.33 -15.24
C LYS A 10 21.55 -1.64 -15.97
N THR A 11 22.57 -2.39 -16.35
CA THR A 11 22.48 -3.54 -17.28
C THR A 11 22.34 -4.91 -16.59
N ALA A 12 22.83 -5.08 -15.36
CA ALA A 12 22.94 -6.41 -14.74
C ALA A 12 21.64 -6.92 -14.09
N PHE A 13 20.82 -6.04 -13.56
CA PHE A 13 19.59 -6.42 -12.84
C PHE A 13 18.51 -5.40 -13.15
N GLY A 14 17.35 -5.72 -13.60
CA GLY A 14 16.24 -4.84 -13.95
C GLY A 14 16.16 -3.46 -13.24
N ARG A 15 15.14 -2.66 -13.52
CA ARG A 15 15.07 -1.24 -13.12
C ARG A 15 14.16 -0.98 -11.92
N THR A 16 13.75 -2.00 -11.17
CA THR A 16 12.84 -1.85 -10.02
C THR A 16 13.59 -1.69 -8.70
N LYS A 17 12.90 -1.18 -7.68
CA LYS A 17 13.40 -1.11 -6.30
C LYS A 17 13.74 -2.50 -5.75
N GLY A 18 12.90 -3.51 -6.04
CA GLY A 18 13.16 -4.90 -5.65
C GLY A 18 14.50 -5.42 -6.17
N HIS A 19 14.84 -5.12 -7.43
CA HIS A 19 16.15 -5.50 -7.99
C HIS A 19 17.32 -4.73 -7.35
N ALA A 20 17.11 -3.47 -6.93
CA ALA A 20 18.13 -2.72 -6.20
C ALA A 20 18.39 -3.32 -4.81
N LEU A 21 17.34 -3.67 -4.10
CA LEU A 21 17.43 -4.37 -2.81
C LEU A 21 18.09 -5.74 -2.95
N GLN A 22 17.70 -6.52 -3.95
CA GLN A 22 18.33 -7.83 -4.24
C GLN A 22 19.84 -7.70 -4.46
N TRP A 23 20.25 -6.77 -5.33
CA TRP A 23 21.66 -6.54 -5.62
C TRP A 23 22.47 -6.11 -4.38
N PHE A 24 21.96 -5.12 -3.64
CA PHE A 24 22.63 -4.61 -2.44
C PHE A 24 22.75 -5.66 -1.34
N LEU A 25 21.65 -6.36 -1.05
CA LEU A 25 21.64 -7.37 0.00
C LEU A 25 22.50 -8.59 -0.36
N ALA A 26 22.57 -8.98 -1.64
CA ALA A 26 23.49 -10.04 -2.08
C ALA A 26 24.94 -9.70 -1.74
N GLN A 27 25.40 -8.47 -2.01
CA GLN A 27 26.74 -8.04 -1.62
C GLN A 27 26.96 -8.09 -0.11
N LYS A 28 25.97 -7.66 0.69
CA LYS A 28 26.12 -7.70 2.17
C LYS A 28 26.14 -9.11 2.73
N ILE A 29 25.45 -10.04 2.08
CA ILE A 29 25.50 -11.47 2.43
C ILE A 29 26.87 -12.07 2.07
N GLU A 30 27.41 -11.76 0.88
CA GLU A 30 28.75 -12.21 0.44
C GLU A 30 29.86 -11.64 1.31
N GLU A 31 29.74 -10.41 1.77
CA GLU A 31 30.66 -9.77 2.72
C GLU A 31 30.57 -10.37 4.15
N ASN A 32 29.67 -11.32 4.40
CA ASN A 32 29.33 -11.83 5.74
C ASN A 32 29.08 -10.70 6.74
N ALA A 33 28.35 -9.68 6.32
CA ALA A 33 28.07 -8.52 7.15
C ALA A 33 27.31 -8.91 8.42
N ASP A 34 27.78 -8.43 9.56
CA ASP A 34 27.22 -8.69 10.88
C ASP A 34 26.20 -7.59 11.24
N TYR A 35 25.00 -7.73 10.69
CA TYR A 35 23.86 -6.86 10.98
C TYR A 35 22.72 -7.65 11.63
N ASP A 36 22.09 -7.07 12.65
CA ASP A 36 20.86 -7.62 13.24
C ASP A 36 19.67 -7.45 12.30
N ALA A 37 19.53 -6.26 11.73
CA ALA A 37 18.43 -5.88 10.84
C ALA A 37 18.84 -4.74 9.91
N PHE A 38 18.02 -4.50 8.89
CA PHE A 38 18.10 -3.30 8.05
C PHE A 38 16.73 -2.62 7.92
N CYS A 39 16.75 -1.30 7.73
CA CYS A 39 15.57 -0.50 7.43
C CYS A 39 15.64 0.03 6.00
N VAL A 40 14.49 0.14 5.35
CA VAL A 40 14.38 0.62 3.98
C VAL A 40 13.53 1.90 3.93
N PHE A 41 14.08 2.92 3.30
CA PHE A 41 13.41 4.20 3.07
C PHE A 41 13.55 4.62 1.61
N ASP A 42 12.57 5.38 1.12
CA ASP A 42 12.72 6.10 -0.12
C ASP A 42 13.59 7.36 0.10
N ALA A 43 14.27 7.83 -0.95
CA ALA A 43 15.26 8.90 -0.82
C ALA A 43 14.65 10.25 -0.42
N ASP A 44 13.36 10.42 -0.62
CA ASP A 44 12.57 11.61 -0.29
C ASP A 44 11.92 11.56 1.09
N ASN A 45 12.11 10.47 1.83
CA ASN A 45 11.49 10.31 3.12
C ASN A 45 12.18 11.13 4.22
N ILE A 46 11.37 11.69 5.11
CA ILE A 46 11.82 12.21 6.40
C ILE A 46 11.51 11.16 7.46
N VAL A 47 12.50 10.82 8.26
CA VAL A 47 12.41 9.76 9.26
C VAL A 47 12.37 10.37 10.64
N ASP A 48 11.38 9.98 11.47
CA ASP A 48 11.29 10.43 12.85
C ASP A 48 12.55 10.02 13.64
N LYS A 49 12.99 10.89 14.55
CA LYS A 49 14.21 10.68 15.36
C LYS A 49 14.19 9.40 16.20
N ASP A 50 13.01 8.96 16.62
CA ASP A 50 12.83 7.76 17.43
C ASP A 50 12.50 6.51 16.59
N PHE A 51 12.47 6.62 15.25
CA PHE A 51 12.12 5.52 14.35
C PHE A 51 12.95 4.27 14.60
N ILE A 52 14.28 4.38 14.59
CA ILE A 52 15.19 3.23 14.79
C ILE A 52 15.02 2.65 16.19
N LYS A 53 14.87 3.48 17.23
CA LYS A 53 14.60 3.04 18.60
C LYS A 53 13.31 2.22 18.68
N ASN A 54 12.24 2.67 18.03
CA ASN A 54 10.94 1.99 18.04
C ASN A 54 10.99 0.70 17.23
N MET A 55 11.70 0.66 16.10
CA MET A 55 11.95 -0.57 15.33
C MET A 55 12.80 -1.57 16.12
N ASN A 56 13.87 -1.12 16.78
CA ASN A 56 14.70 -1.98 17.62
C ASN A 56 13.90 -2.60 18.77
N LYS A 57 12.98 -1.86 19.38
CA LYS A 57 12.06 -2.40 20.39
C LYS A 57 11.25 -3.57 19.83
N LYS A 58 10.77 -3.49 18.58
CA LYS A 58 10.05 -4.58 17.91
C LYS A 58 10.97 -5.78 17.62
N LEU A 59 12.19 -5.51 17.16
CA LEU A 59 13.20 -6.54 16.93
C LEU A 59 13.51 -7.32 18.21
N CYS A 60 13.70 -6.63 19.35
CA CYS A 60 13.91 -7.23 20.66
C CYS A 60 12.68 -8.02 21.16
N GLN A 61 11.48 -7.73 20.68
CA GLN A 61 10.26 -8.51 20.92
C GLN A 61 10.17 -9.77 20.04
N GLY A 62 11.14 -10.02 19.16
CA GLY A 62 11.19 -11.17 18.27
C GLY A 62 10.50 -10.97 16.91
N GLU A 63 10.09 -9.77 16.58
CA GLU A 63 9.50 -9.46 15.27
C GLU A 63 10.57 -9.52 14.17
N GLU A 64 10.34 -10.33 13.12
CA GLU A 64 11.31 -10.53 12.04
C GLU A 64 11.19 -9.48 10.91
N VAL A 65 9.97 -9.03 10.63
CA VAL A 65 9.64 -8.02 9.60
C VAL A 65 8.60 -7.09 10.18
N VAL A 66 8.83 -5.79 10.15
CA VAL A 66 7.96 -4.79 10.78
C VAL A 66 7.74 -3.60 9.84
N GLN A 67 6.49 -3.24 9.62
CA GLN A 67 6.11 -1.99 8.96
C GLN A 67 5.95 -0.88 10.00
N GLY A 68 6.53 0.27 9.75
CA GLY A 68 6.30 1.49 10.52
C GLY A 68 5.09 2.29 10.05
N TYR A 69 4.74 3.31 10.80
CA TYR A 69 3.67 4.25 10.46
C TYR A 69 4.11 5.15 9.30
N ARG A 70 3.46 5.02 8.16
CA ARG A 70 3.71 5.88 6.99
C ARG A 70 2.79 7.10 7.06
N ASP A 71 3.35 8.24 7.36
CA ASP A 71 2.68 9.54 7.35
C ASP A 71 3.04 10.34 6.09
N ILE A 72 2.35 11.43 5.86
CA ILE A 72 2.50 12.25 4.65
C ILE A 72 3.06 13.61 5.03
N LYS A 73 4.15 14.04 4.37
CA LYS A 73 4.79 15.33 4.65
C LYS A 73 4.11 16.54 3.98
N ASN A 74 3.27 16.29 2.97
CA ASN A 74 2.59 17.34 2.20
C ASN A 74 1.06 17.16 2.10
N PRO A 75 0.32 16.87 3.19
CA PRO A 75 -1.09 16.49 3.15
C PRO A 75 -2.03 17.60 2.68
N THR A 76 -1.58 18.85 2.72
CA THR A 76 -2.39 20.04 2.40
C THR A 76 -2.08 20.66 1.03
N ASP A 77 -1.10 20.14 0.29
CA ASP A 77 -0.63 20.75 -0.96
C ASP A 77 -1.63 20.69 -2.10
N SER A 78 -2.44 19.65 -2.12
CA SER A 78 -3.51 19.50 -3.09
C SER A 78 -4.58 18.53 -2.57
N TRP A 79 -5.74 18.50 -3.25
CA TRP A 79 -6.77 17.51 -2.93
C TRP A 79 -6.29 16.06 -3.20
N ILE A 80 -5.33 15.87 -4.11
CA ILE A 80 -4.69 14.58 -4.39
C ILE A 80 -3.80 14.17 -3.21
N ALA A 81 -2.90 15.04 -2.76
CA ALA A 81 -2.03 14.77 -1.62
C ALA A 81 -2.85 14.53 -0.35
N SER A 82 -3.93 15.32 -0.12
CA SER A 82 -4.90 15.07 0.94
C SER A 82 -5.59 13.71 0.82
N GLY A 83 -5.95 13.30 -0.40
CA GLY A 83 -6.54 11.98 -0.66
C GLY A 83 -5.60 10.83 -0.28
N TYR A 84 -4.31 10.94 -0.61
CA TYR A 84 -3.29 9.99 -0.15
C TYR A 84 -3.12 10.01 1.38
N ALA A 85 -3.11 11.19 2.00
CA ALA A 85 -2.97 11.28 3.44
C ALA A 85 -4.11 10.56 4.16
N ILE A 86 -5.37 10.84 3.79
CA ILE A 86 -6.55 10.17 4.34
C ILE A 86 -6.45 8.64 4.10
N PHE A 87 -6.07 8.22 2.89
CA PHE A 87 -5.90 6.81 2.55
C PHE A 87 -4.86 6.11 3.44
N TYR A 88 -3.66 6.70 3.62
CA TYR A 88 -2.63 6.09 4.45
C TYR A 88 -2.97 6.11 5.94
N TRP A 89 -3.61 7.15 6.46
CA TRP A 89 -4.09 7.15 7.85
C TRP A 89 -5.14 6.06 8.10
N MET A 90 -6.06 5.84 7.13
CA MET A 90 -7.00 4.73 7.19
C MET A 90 -6.29 3.37 7.13
N MET A 91 -5.31 3.21 6.25
CA MET A 91 -4.48 2.00 6.16
C MET A 91 -3.72 1.74 7.46
N ASN A 92 -3.09 2.75 8.03
CA ASN A 92 -2.34 2.61 9.29
C ASN A 92 -3.24 2.11 10.43
N ARG A 93 -4.41 2.73 10.62
CA ARG A 93 -5.29 2.41 11.75
C ARG A 93 -6.19 1.20 11.50
N PHE A 94 -6.93 1.20 10.40
CA PHE A 94 -7.99 0.20 10.17
C PHE A 94 -7.49 -1.04 9.41
N TYR A 95 -6.32 -0.98 8.80
CA TYR A 95 -5.71 -2.14 8.17
C TYR A 95 -4.53 -2.68 9.01
N HIS A 96 -3.44 -1.92 9.17
CA HIS A 96 -2.22 -2.44 9.82
C HIS A 96 -2.39 -2.65 11.32
N LEU A 97 -2.78 -1.61 12.06
CA LEU A 97 -2.96 -1.70 13.51
C LEU A 97 -4.06 -2.71 13.89
N ALA A 98 -5.19 -2.70 13.16
CA ALA A 98 -6.28 -3.63 13.41
C ALA A 98 -5.83 -5.09 13.22
N ARG A 99 -5.14 -5.40 12.11
CA ARG A 99 -4.60 -6.75 11.86
C ARG A 99 -3.58 -7.17 12.90
N TYR A 100 -2.68 -6.29 13.24
CA TYR A 100 -1.67 -6.57 14.28
C TYR A 100 -2.33 -6.92 15.62
N ASN A 101 -3.32 -6.15 16.06
CA ASN A 101 -4.06 -6.39 17.30
C ASN A 101 -4.87 -7.69 17.27
N LEU A 102 -5.39 -8.09 16.11
CA LEU A 102 -6.10 -9.35 15.88
C LEU A 102 -5.16 -10.55 15.72
N GLY A 103 -3.84 -10.36 15.79
CA GLY A 103 -2.86 -11.42 15.58
C GLY A 103 -2.77 -11.90 14.12
N LEU A 104 -3.28 -11.11 13.17
CA LEU A 104 -3.09 -11.30 11.73
C LEU A 104 -1.76 -10.68 11.27
N SER A 105 -1.42 -10.82 9.99
CA SER A 105 -0.23 -10.21 9.40
C SER A 105 -0.53 -8.82 8.89
N THR A 106 0.38 -7.88 9.12
CA THR A 106 0.42 -6.65 8.32
C THR A 106 1.08 -6.92 6.97
N LEU A 107 1.30 -5.88 6.18
CA LEU A 107 2.09 -5.91 4.94
C LEU A 107 3.09 -4.76 4.99
N ILE A 108 4.23 -4.90 4.32
CA ILE A 108 5.07 -3.74 4.04
C ILE A 108 4.50 -2.96 2.85
N ASN A 109 4.64 -1.64 2.88
CA ASN A 109 4.06 -0.73 1.89
C ASN A 109 5.11 0.23 1.29
N GLY A 110 6.23 -0.35 0.87
CA GLY A 110 7.26 0.26 0.06
C GLY A 110 8.36 0.95 0.85
N THR A 111 8.05 1.62 1.95
CA THR A 111 9.01 2.43 2.71
C THR A 111 8.76 2.36 4.22
N GLY A 112 9.74 2.77 5.03
CA GLY A 112 9.60 2.81 6.49
C GLY A 112 9.38 1.43 7.11
N PHE A 113 10.09 0.42 6.65
CA PHE A 113 10.01 -0.93 7.21
C PHE A 113 11.38 -1.46 7.63
N MET A 114 11.37 -2.41 8.56
CA MET A 114 12.53 -3.14 9.06
C MET A 114 12.43 -4.61 8.71
N VAL A 115 13.56 -5.21 8.38
CA VAL A 115 13.69 -6.66 8.17
C VAL A 115 14.91 -7.17 8.96
N LYS A 116 14.73 -8.22 9.77
CA LYS A 116 15.83 -8.93 10.42
C LYS A 116 16.75 -9.52 9.35
N PHE A 117 18.06 -9.32 9.47
CA PHE A 117 18.99 -9.70 8.42
C PHE A 117 19.01 -11.22 8.14
N ASP A 118 18.81 -12.04 9.17
CA ASP A 118 18.70 -13.50 9.05
C ASP A 118 17.54 -13.97 8.14
N VAL A 119 16.52 -13.12 7.94
CA VAL A 119 15.39 -13.44 7.05
C VAL A 119 15.83 -13.52 5.60
N VAL A 120 16.82 -12.72 5.21
CA VAL A 120 17.30 -12.64 3.82
C VAL A 120 18.59 -13.42 3.58
N LYS A 121 19.36 -13.76 4.65
CA LYS A 121 20.62 -14.53 4.53
C LYS A 121 20.47 -15.82 3.70
N PRO A 122 19.45 -16.68 3.91
CA PRO A 122 19.39 -17.98 3.24
C PRO A 122 19.11 -17.88 1.73
N ASN A 123 18.30 -16.92 1.31
CA ASN A 123 17.77 -16.88 -0.06
C ASN A 123 17.93 -15.51 -0.76
N GLY A 124 18.44 -14.50 -0.08
CA GLY A 124 18.45 -13.12 -0.56
C GLY A 124 17.06 -12.50 -0.64
N TRP A 125 16.99 -11.31 -1.22
CA TRP A 125 15.74 -10.62 -1.54
C TRP A 125 15.31 -11.02 -2.95
N LYS A 126 14.28 -11.84 -3.09
CA LYS A 126 13.83 -12.38 -4.38
C LYS A 126 12.41 -11.92 -4.69
N THR A 127 12.30 -10.76 -5.31
CA THR A 127 11.02 -10.22 -5.78
C THR A 127 11.11 -9.88 -7.27
N TYR A 128 10.01 -10.07 -7.99
CA TYR A 128 9.97 -10.02 -9.45
C TYR A 128 8.87 -9.09 -9.99
N THR A 129 7.93 -8.68 -9.11
CA THR A 129 6.80 -7.84 -9.48
C THR A 129 7.13 -6.36 -9.30
N LEU A 130 6.27 -5.48 -9.81
CA LEU A 130 6.42 -4.03 -9.66
C LEU A 130 6.13 -3.53 -8.24
N THR A 131 5.55 -4.39 -7.40
CA THR A 131 5.28 -4.16 -5.97
C THR A 131 6.03 -5.18 -5.15
N GLU A 132 7.35 -4.98 -5.04
CA GLU A 132 8.27 -5.86 -4.31
C GLU A 132 7.89 -6.03 -2.84
N ASP A 133 7.28 -5.01 -2.27
CA ASP A 133 6.78 -4.93 -0.91
C ASP A 133 5.61 -5.91 -0.66
N ILE A 134 4.58 -5.84 -1.51
CA ILE A 134 3.45 -6.77 -1.46
C ILE A 134 3.96 -8.20 -1.71
N GLU A 135 4.80 -8.39 -2.73
CA GLU A 135 5.35 -9.70 -3.08
C GLU A 135 6.12 -10.31 -1.92
N PHE A 136 7.04 -9.57 -1.29
CA PHE A 136 7.79 -10.03 -0.13
C PHE A 136 6.86 -10.38 1.05
N SER A 137 5.87 -9.54 1.31
CA SER A 137 4.88 -9.80 2.37
C SER A 137 4.13 -11.10 2.15
N LEU A 138 3.67 -11.35 0.92
CA LEU A 138 2.97 -12.60 0.57
C LEU A 138 3.88 -13.83 0.69
N GLN A 139 5.16 -13.72 0.31
CA GLN A 139 6.14 -14.80 0.49
C GLN A 139 6.30 -15.16 1.97
N ARG A 140 6.34 -14.18 2.87
CA ARG A 140 6.41 -14.40 4.32
C ARG A 140 5.14 -15.06 4.86
N ILE A 141 3.96 -14.58 4.44
CA ILE A 141 2.66 -15.16 4.83
C ILE A 141 2.56 -16.62 4.38
N ILE A 142 2.95 -16.94 3.14
CA ILE A 142 2.98 -18.33 2.62
C ILE A 142 3.94 -19.20 3.43
N ALA A 143 5.07 -18.65 3.89
CA ALA A 143 6.01 -19.34 4.78
C ALA A 143 5.47 -19.52 6.21
N GLY A 144 4.25 -19.05 6.52
CA GLY A 144 3.61 -19.14 7.83
C GLY A 144 4.14 -18.11 8.83
N LYS A 145 4.77 -17.05 8.35
CA LYS A 145 5.32 -15.95 9.15
C LYS A 145 4.40 -14.74 9.09
N LYS A 146 4.32 -14.01 10.20
CA LYS A 146 3.58 -12.75 10.31
C LYS A 146 4.53 -11.57 10.15
N LEU A 147 4.01 -10.47 9.64
CA LEU A 147 4.67 -9.17 9.64
C LEU A 147 4.06 -8.32 10.76
N GLY A 148 4.92 -7.66 11.51
CA GLY A 148 4.55 -6.80 12.64
C GLY A 148 4.22 -5.37 12.24
N TRP A 149 3.82 -4.59 13.23
CA TRP A 149 3.47 -3.19 13.10
C TRP A 149 4.08 -2.35 14.22
N ALA A 150 4.66 -1.21 13.88
CA ALA A 150 5.22 -0.25 14.83
C ALA A 150 4.56 1.12 14.66
N THR A 151 3.53 1.40 15.45
CA THR A 151 2.76 2.67 15.41
C THR A 151 3.65 3.89 15.65
N ASP A 152 4.65 3.76 16.53
CA ASP A 152 5.50 4.88 16.96
C ASP A 152 6.76 5.04 16.10
N ALA A 153 7.00 4.15 15.12
CA ALA A 153 8.09 4.28 14.16
C ALA A 153 7.56 4.99 12.92
N ILE A 154 7.68 6.33 12.91
CA ILE A 154 7.03 7.17 11.90
C ILE A 154 8.01 7.55 10.79
N VAL A 155 7.56 7.42 9.55
CA VAL A 155 8.22 7.94 8.35
C VAL A 155 7.26 8.86 7.60
N TYR A 156 7.75 10.00 7.14
CA TYR A 156 6.98 10.99 6.39
C TYR A 156 7.37 10.91 4.92
N ASP A 157 6.40 10.65 4.09
CA ASP A 157 6.55 10.44 2.66
C ASP A 157 5.90 11.56 1.85
N GLU A 158 6.48 11.91 0.69
CA GLU A 158 5.91 12.91 -0.20
C GLU A 158 4.96 12.29 -1.20
N GLN A 159 3.76 12.85 -1.31
CA GLN A 159 2.76 12.36 -2.26
C GLN A 159 2.63 13.28 -3.47
N PRO A 160 2.28 12.73 -4.64
CA PRO A 160 2.03 13.52 -5.83
C PRO A 160 0.96 14.59 -5.58
N VAL A 161 1.22 15.81 -6.04
CA VAL A 161 0.24 16.90 -5.98
C VAL A 161 -0.68 16.94 -7.21
N GLY A 162 -0.25 16.36 -8.33
CA GLY A 162 -0.97 16.34 -9.60
C GLY A 162 -1.70 15.03 -9.87
N PHE A 163 -2.91 15.14 -10.48
CA PHE A 163 -3.73 13.96 -10.81
C PHE A 163 -3.03 13.01 -11.80
N LYS A 164 -2.33 13.54 -12.81
CA LYS A 164 -1.63 12.73 -13.83
C LYS A 164 -0.53 11.87 -13.20
N GLN A 165 0.30 12.47 -12.33
CA GLN A 165 1.36 11.74 -11.61
C GLN A 165 0.76 10.68 -10.68
N SER A 166 -0.29 11.05 -9.94
CA SER A 166 -1.04 10.13 -9.09
C SER A 166 -1.63 8.95 -9.88
N TRP A 167 -2.18 9.21 -11.07
CA TRP A 167 -2.71 8.18 -11.95
C TRP A 167 -1.61 7.21 -12.40
N SER A 168 -0.48 7.71 -12.86
CA SER A 168 0.68 6.91 -13.29
C SER A 168 1.21 6.04 -12.14
N GLN A 169 1.39 6.62 -10.94
CA GLN A 169 1.85 5.90 -9.76
C GLN A 169 0.88 4.76 -9.36
N ARG A 170 -0.43 5.06 -9.25
CA ARG A 170 -1.45 4.07 -8.87
C ARG A 170 -1.65 3.01 -9.96
N SER A 171 -1.50 3.35 -11.23
CA SER A 171 -1.50 2.37 -12.32
C SER A 171 -0.38 1.35 -12.15
N ARG A 172 0.82 1.81 -11.81
CA ARG A 172 1.96 0.93 -11.51
C ARG A 172 1.69 0.01 -10.31
N TRP A 173 1.10 0.54 -9.24
CA TRP A 173 0.70 -0.26 -8.07
C TRP A 173 -0.34 -1.32 -8.43
N THR A 174 -1.35 -0.95 -9.23
CA THR A 174 -2.38 -1.88 -9.71
C THR A 174 -1.77 -2.99 -10.57
N VAL A 175 -0.87 -2.67 -11.50
CA VAL A 175 -0.18 -3.70 -12.31
C VAL A 175 0.64 -4.63 -11.43
N GLY A 176 1.39 -4.08 -10.47
CA GLY A 176 2.16 -4.89 -9.50
C GLY A 176 1.26 -5.79 -8.66
N HIS A 177 0.12 -5.29 -8.19
CA HIS A 177 -0.87 -6.09 -7.46
C HIS A 177 -1.43 -7.24 -8.32
N ILE A 178 -1.77 -6.97 -9.60
CA ILE A 178 -2.22 -8.02 -10.54
C ILE A 178 -1.12 -9.08 -10.74
N GLN A 179 0.14 -8.67 -10.91
CA GLN A 179 1.27 -9.60 -11.02
C GLN A 179 1.42 -10.47 -9.77
N CYS A 180 1.30 -9.88 -8.57
CA CYS A 180 1.29 -10.61 -7.32
C CYS A 180 0.12 -11.61 -7.24
N MET A 181 -1.08 -11.19 -7.63
CA MET A 181 -2.26 -12.04 -7.67
C MET A 181 -2.06 -13.25 -8.60
N GLU A 182 -1.61 -13.05 -9.82
CA GLU A 182 -1.35 -14.13 -10.78
C GLU A 182 -0.33 -15.14 -10.25
N ARG A 183 0.70 -14.65 -9.56
CA ARG A 183 1.82 -15.45 -9.09
C ARG A 183 1.55 -16.19 -7.78
N TYR A 184 0.78 -15.58 -6.87
CA TYR A 184 0.68 -16.04 -5.49
C TYR A 184 -0.69 -16.58 -5.07
N THR A 185 -1.78 -16.32 -5.81
CA THR A 185 -3.14 -16.78 -5.42
C THR A 185 -3.21 -18.30 -5.23
N LYS A 186 -2.67 -19.09 -6.17
CA LYS A 186 -2.66 -20.55 -6.05
C LYS A 186 -1.85 -21.03 -4.85
N LYS A 187 -0.68 -20.42 -4.62
CA LYS A 187 0.20 -20.76 -3.49
C LYS A 187 -0.44 -20.41 -2.14
N LEU A 188 -1.10 -19.25 -2.05
CA LEU A 188 -1.87 -18.88 -0.87
C LEU A 188 -3.03 -19.82 -0.62
N GLY A 189 -3.79 -20.16 -1.68
CA GLY A 189 -4.89 -21.13 -1.59
C GLY A 189 -4.44 -22.49 -1.08
N SER A 190 -3.31 -23.03 -1.57
CA SER A 190 -2.71 -24.26 -1.05
C SER A 190 -2.27 -24.08 0.42
N SER A 191 -1.62 -22.97 0.75
CA SER A 191 -1.18 -22.68 2.12
C SER A 191 -2.35 -22.57 3.12
N VAL A 192 -3.51 -22.07 2.68
CA VAL A 192 -4.75 -22.05 3.51
C VAL A 192 -5.20 -23.48 3.80
N LYS A 193 -5.18 -24.38 2.82
CA LYS A 193 -5.56 -25.79 2.99
C LYS A 193 -4.62 -26.52 3.95
N ASP A 194 -3.31 -26.36 3.76
CA ASP A 194 -2.28 -27.08 4.49
C ASP A 194 -2.11 -26.58 5.93
N LYS A 195 -2.09 -25.27 6.11
CA LYS A 195 -1.79 -24.62 7.41
C LYS A 195 -3.02 -24.20 8.18
N LYS A 196 -4.21 -24.14 7.54
CA LYS A 196 -5.50 -23.74 8.15
C LYS A 196 -5.41 -22.49 9.02
N THR A 197 -4.60 -21.50 8.64
CA THR A 197 -4.36 -20.31 9.45
C THR A 197 -5.18 -19.13 8.93
N LEU A 198 -5.76 -18.35 9.84
CA LEU A 198 -6.45 -17.09 9.51
C LEU A 198 -5.53 -16.10 8.77
N VAL A 199 -4.22 -16.14 9.05
CA VAL A 199 -3.23 -15.27 8.41
C VAL A 199 -3.12 -15.53 6.91
N THR A 200 -3.07 -16.80 6.49
CA THR A 200 -3.00 -17.15 5.06
C THR A 200 -4.30 -16.88 4.34
N LEU A 201 -5.44 -17.09 5.01
CA LEU A 201 -6.75 -16.73 4.48
C LEU A 201 -6.89 -15.21 4.31
N ASP A 202 -6.49 -14.41 5.31
CA ASP A 202 -6.49 -12.94 5.23
C ASP A 202 -5.58 -12.44 4.09
N GLY A 203 -4.40 -13.04 3.92
CA GLY A 203 -3.50 -12.76 2.79
C GLY A 203 -4.10 -13.11 1.43
N LEU A 204 -4.84 -14.22 1.33
CA LEU A 204 -5.58 -14.58 0.13
C LEU A 204 -6.70 -13.58 -0.16
N LEU A 205 -7.50 -13.23 0.86
CA LEU A 205 -8.57 -12.23 0.72
C LEU A 205 -8.02 -10.85 0.35
N TYR A 206 -6.86 -10.47 0.88
CA TYR A 206 -6.20 -9.23 0.49
C TYR A 206 -5.87 -9.19 -1.01
N ILE A 207 -5.22 -10.24 -1.52
CA ILE A 207 -4.72 -10.21 -2.91
C ILE A 207 -5.85 -10.33 -3.95
N VAL A 208 -6.93 -11.06 -3.64
CA VAL A 208 -8.06 -11.24 -4.56
C VAL A 208 -9.23 -10.29 -4.30
N GLY A 209 -9.30 -9.67 -3.12
CA GLY A 209 -10.50 -8.98 -2.63
C GLY A 209 -10.94 -7.76 -3.45
N SER A 210 -10.02 -7.11 -4.16
CA SER A 210 -10.35 -5.98 -5.03
C SER A 210 -11.16 -6.40 -6.27
N ILE A 211 -10.99 -7.63 -6.76
CA ILE A 211 -11.64 -8.13 -7.97
C ILE A 211 -13.13 -8.43 -7.77
N PRO A 212 -13.53 -9.23 -6.76
CA PRO A 212 -14.96 -9.48 -6.50
C PRO A 212 -15.75 -8.18 -6.32
N MET A 213 -15.20 -7.20 -5.59
CA MET A 213 -15.85 -5.92 -5.39
C MET A 213 -16.10 -5.19 -6.72
N PHE A 214 -15.09 -5.15 -7.60
CA PHE A 214 -15.22 -4.57 -8.93
C PHE A 214 -16.26 -5.31 -9.79
N VAL A 215 -16.19 -6.65 -9.82
CA VAL A 215 -17.11 -7.49 -10.60
C VAL A 215 -18.54 -7.31 -10.12
N VAL A 216 -18.78 -7.34 -8.80
CA VAL A 216 -20.12 -7.13 -8.23
C VAL A 216 -20.67 -5.75 -8.60
N THR A 217 -19.86 -4.68 -8.48
CA THR A 217 -20.29 -3.33 -8.87
C THR A 217 -20.70 -3.28 -10.35
N LEU A 218 -19.87 -3.86 -11.24
CA LEU A 218 -20.16 -3.89 -12.67
C LEU A 218 -21.41 -4.70 -12.98
N LEU A 219 -21.57 -5.88 -12.36
CA LEU A 219 -22.76 -6.72 -12.52
C LEU A 219 -24.03 -5.98 -12.08
N LEU A 220 -24.00 -5.30 -10.94
CA LEU A 220 -25.13 -4.51 -10.46
C LEU A 220 -25.53 -3.42 -11.46
N LEU A 221 -24.56 -2.71 -12.04
CA LEU A 221 -24.84 -1.69 -13.05
C LEU A 221 -25.46 -2.29 -14.32
N VAL A 222 -24.90 -3.39 -14.82
CA VAL A 222 -25.37 -4.07 -16.04
C VAL A 222 -26.76 -4.67 -15.84
N VAL A 223 -27.00 -5.35 -14.71
CA VAL A 223 -28.29 -5.98 -14.41
C VAL A 223 -29.41 -4.90 -14.31
N ASN A 224 -29.16 -3.80 -13.59
CA ASN A 224 -30.14 -2.72 -13.49
C ASN A 224 -30.45 -2.08 -14.85
N ALA A 225 -29.42 -1.87 -15.68
CA ALA A 225 -29.63 -1.38 -17.04
C ALA A 225 -30.43 -2.36 -17.90
N GLY A 226 -30.15 -3.66 -17.80
CA GLY A 226 -30.88 -4.72 -18.51
C GLY A 226 -32.34 -4.82 -18.10
N LEU A 227 -32.65 -4.73 -16.81
CA LEU A 227 -34.01 -4.72 -16.29
C LEU A 227 -34.82 -3.50 -16.77
N TYR A 228 -34.16 -2.35 -16.85
CA TYR A 228 -34.79 -1.14 -17.41
C TYR A 228 -35.07 -1.25 -18.91
N ILE A 229 -34.13 -1.74 -19.70
CA ILE A 229 -34.28 -1.95 -21.15
C ILE A 229 -35.35 -3.01 -21.42
N GLY A 230 -35.44 -4.07 -20.60
CA GLY A 230 -36.43 -5.12 -20.69
C GLY A 230 -37.82 -4.72 -20.13
N GLU A 231 -38.07 -3.44 -19.85
CA GLU A 231 -39.32 -2.90 -19.30
C GLU A 231 -39.76 -3.54 -17.96
N SER A 232 -38.87 -4.29 -17.31
CA SER A 232 -39.10 -4.91 -15.99
C SER A 232 -38.88 -3.94 -14.84
N MET A 233 -38.46 -2.71 -15.13
CA MET A 233 -38.15 -1.67 -14.16
C MET A 233 -38.56 -0.30 -14.70
N THR A 234 -39.19 0.52 -13.89
CA THR A 234 -39.53 1.90 -14.29
C THR A 234 -38.31 2.80 -14.22
N LYS A 235 -38.38 3.98 -14.87
CA LYS A 235 -37.32 5.00 -14.77
C LYS A 235 -37.10 5.44 -13.30
N ALA A 236 -38.16 5.51 -12.50
CA ALA A 236 -38.07 5.87 -11.09
C ALA A 236 -37.32 4.80 -10.28
N ASP A 237 -37.60 3.52 -10.53
CA ASP A 237 -36.91 2.40 -9.87
C ASP A 237 -35.42 2.37 -10.26
N LEU A 238 -35.10 2.66 -11.53
CA LEU A 238 -33.70 2.74 -11.99
C LEU A 238 -32.95 3.87 -11.29
N ILE A 239 -33.54 5.07 -11.22
CA ILE A 239 -32.95 6.21 -10.49
C ILE A 239 -32.78 5.89 -9.01
N TYR A 240 -33.81 5.31 -8.38
CA TYR A 240 -33.73 4.88 -6.98
C TYR A 240 -32.61 3.86 -6.74
N SER A 241 -32.57 2.83 -7.57
CA SER A 241 -31.53 1.79 -7.51
C SER A 241 -30.11 2.38 -7.61
N TYR A 242 -29.87 3.24 -8.61
CA TYR A 242 -28.56 3.89 -8.75
C TYR A 242 -28.25 4.85 -7.59
N ALA A 243 -29.25 5.59 -7.10
CA ALA A 243 -29.05 6.45 -5.93
C ALA A 243 -28.61 5.66 -4.68
N MET A 244 -29.21 4.49 -4.45
CA MET A 244 -28.84 3.60 -3.34
C MET A 244 -27.41 3.07 -3.42
N TYR A 245 -26.78 3.03 -4.61
CA TYR A 245 -25.37 2.68 -4.77
C TYR A 245 -24.45 3.91 -4.78
N ILE A 246 -24.83 4.96 -5.50
CA ILE A 246 -23.98 6.14 -5.71
C ILE A 246 -23.87 6.96 -4.41
N LEU A 247 -24.97 7.18 -3.69
CA LEU A 247 -24.94 8.01 -2.48
C LEU A 247 -24.03 7.43 -1.39
N PRO A 248 -24.13 6.14 -1.01
CA PRO A 248 -23.19 5.57 -0.05
C PRO A 248 -21.73 5.58 -0.56
N THR A 249 -21.52 5.27 -1.85
CA THR A 249 -20.17 5.28 -2.45
C THR A 249 -19.53 6.66 -2.42
N PHE A 250 -20.33 7.72 -2.44
CA PHE A 250 -19.85 9.10 -2.35
C PHE A 250 -19.70 9.57 -0.89
N PHE A 251 -20.71 9.35 -0.04
CA PHE A 251 -20.73 9.90 1.30
C PHE A 251 -19.91 9.07 2.31
N LEU A 252 -19.87 7.74 2.17
CA LEU A 252 -19.14 6.89 3.11
C LEU A 252 -17.63 7.19 3.15
N PRO A 253 -16.94 7.41 2.02
CA PRO A 253 -15.53 7.86 2.06
C PRO A 253 -15.33 9.19 2.78
N ILE A 254 -16.25 10.15 2.64
CA ILE A 254 -16.17 11.44 3.35
C ILE A 254 -16.31 11.20 4.86
N LEU A 255 -17.31 10.43 5.27
CA LEU A 255 -17.56 10.12 6.68
C LEU A 255 -16.40 9.36 7.31
N THR A 256 -15.88 8.34 6.62
CA THR A 256 -14.73 7.56 7.12
C THR A 256 -13.43 8.38 7.10
N GLY A 257 -13.24 9.23 6.08
CA GLY A 257 -12.13 10.19 6.05
C GLY A 257 -12.20 11.20 7.18
N MET A 258 -13.37 11.75 7.48
CA MET A 258 -13.58 12.62 8.64
C MET A 258 -13.32 11.88 9.95
N LEU A 259 -13.83 10.67 10.09
CA LEU A 259 -13.64 9.84 11.28
C LEU A 259 -12.15 9.60 11.56
N ILE A 260 -11.35 9.21 10.56
CA ILE A 260 -9.92 8.98 10.77
C ILE A 260 -9.19 10.26 11.14
N MET A 261 -9.54 11.40 10.53
CA MET A 261 -8.93 12.68 10.86
C MET A 261 -9.22 13.09 12.31
N ILE A 262 -10.43 12.83 12.82
CA ILE A 262 -10.79 13.06 14.22
C ILE A 262 -10.02 12.12 15.15
N LEU A 263 -9.99 10.81 14.85
CA LEU A 263 -9.34 9.79 15.67
C LEU A 263 -7.81 9.99 15.76
N ASP A 264 -7.18 10.44 14.69
CA ASP A 264 -5.74 10.68 14.63
C ASP A 264 -5.38 12.17 14.87
N LYS A 265 -6.37 12.98 15.31
CA LYS A 265 -6.21 14.42 15.64
C LYS A 265 -5.60 15.23 14.49
N ARG A 266 -6.00 14.93 13.24
CA ARG A 266 -5.48 15.59 12.05
C ARG A 266 -6.23 16.88 11.75
N PRO A 267 -5.58 17.91 11.15
CA PRO A 267 -6.18 19.20 10.89
C PRO A 267 -7.23 19.12 9.77
N ILE A 268 -8.52 19.21 10.11
CA ILE A 268 -9.63 19.09 9.14
C ILE A 268 -9.74 20.33 8.24
N LYS A 269 -9.64 21.55 8.81
CA LYS A 269 -9.87 22.80 8.09
C LYS A 269 -9.01 22.96 6.83
N PRO A 270 -7.68 22.79 6.86
CA PRO A 270 -6.84 22.93 5.67
C PRO A 270 -7.06 21.79 4.66
N MET A 271 -7.62 20.65 5.07
CA MET A 271 -7.82 19.47 4.24
C MET A 271 -9.27 19.29 3.75
N ILE A 272 -10.16 20.25 4.01
CA ILE A 272 -11.59 20.13 3.68
C ILE A 272 -11.83 19.83 2.18
N LYS A 273 -11.07 20.45 1.29
CA LYS A 273 -11.15 20.16 -0.16
C LYS A 273 -10.76 18.71 -0.44
N GLY A 274 -9.66 18.23 0.14
CA GLY A 274 -9.23 16.85 0.00
C GLY A 274 -10.27 15.85 0.51
N LEU A 275 -10.89 16.13 1.66
CA LEU A 275 -11.94 15.32 2.24
C LEU A 275 -13.17 15.26 1.33
N LEU A 276 -13.64 16.39 0.79
CA LEU A 276 -14.79 16.43 -0.11
C LEU A 276 -14.52 15.76 -1.46
N PHE A 277 -13.30 15.82 -1.97
CA PHE A 277 -12.88 15.16 -3.21
C PHE A 277 -12.35 13.73 -3.00
N TYR A 278 -12.28 13.25 -1.76
CA TYR A 278 -11.80 11.89 -1.44
C TYR A 278 -12.59 10.77 -2.15
N PRO A 279 -13.93 10.86 -2.31
CA PRO A 279 -14.68 9.90 -3.12
C PRO A 279 -14.21 9.82 -4.58
N LEU A 280 -13.87 10.96 -5.19
CA LEU A 280 -13.34 10.99 -6.56
C LEU A 280 -11.93 10.41 -6.63
N PHE A 281 -11.10 10.67 -5.62
CA PHE A 281 -9.78 10.04 -5.50
C PHE A 281 -9.91 8.51 -5.48
N LEU A 282 -10.76 7.96 -4.62
CA LEU A 282 -11.01 6.51 -4.55
C LEU A 282 -11.69 5.98 -5.82
N GLY A 283 -12.70 6.68 -6.33
CA GLY A 283 -13.43 6.30 -7.55
C GLY A 283 -12.54 6.23 -8.79
N SER A 284 -11.53 7.12 -8.86
CA SER A 284 -10.56 7.07 -9.96
C SER A 284 -9.72 5.77 -9.96
N TRP A 285 -9.59 5.09 -8.81
CA TRP A 285 -8.91 3.79 -8.73
C TRP A 285 -9.68 2.67 -9.44
N LEU A 286 -11.02 2.77 -9.47
CA LEU A 286 -11.86 1.86 -10.26
C LEU A 286 -11.52 1.93 -11.75
N LEU A 287 -11.38 3.16 -12.28
CA LEU A 287 -11.01 3.39 -13.68
C LEU A 287 -9.58 2.92 -13.97
N ILE A 288 -8.65 3.13 -13.03
CA ILE A 288 -7.27 2.63 -13.13
C ILE A 288 -7.27 1.11 -13.18
N ASN A 289 -7.99 0.44 -12.26
CA ASN A 289 -8.08 -1.01 -12.21
C ASN A 289 -8.64 -1.58 -13.52
N PHE A 290 -9.72 -0.98 -14.04
CA PHE A 290 -10.29 -1.37 -15.32
C PHE A 290 -9.29 -1.24 -16.47
N LYS A 291 -8.62 -0.08 -16.60
CA LYS A 291 -7.58 0.14 -17.61
C LYS A 291 -6.47 -0.89 -17.52
N CYS A 292 -5.97 -1.18 -16.32
CA CYS A 292 -4.83 -2.08 -16.09
C CYS A 292 -5.16 -3.57 -16.36
N LEU A 293 -6.43 -3.97 -16.39
CA LEU A 293 -6.81 -5.32 -16.83
C LEU A 293 -6.48 -5.56 -18.30
N PHE A 294 -6.61 -4.51 -19.15
CA PHE A 294 -6.41 -4.61 -20.60
C PHE A 294 -5.05 -4.07 -21.05
N LYS A 295 -4.55 -3.01 -20.40
CA LYS A 295 -3.31 -2.34 -20.78
C LYS A 295 -2.39 -2.20 -19.57
N ARG A 296 -1.37 -3.06 -19.51
CA ARG A 296 -0.38 -3.10 -18.43
C ARG A 296 0.83 -2.23 -18.81
N GLU A 297 0.70 -0.93 -18.65
CA GLU A 297 1.83 -0.01 -18.83
C GLU A 297 2.80 -0.14 -17.63
N THR A 298 4.08 -0.33 -17.94
CA THR A 298 5.14 -0.53 -16.93
C THR A 298 6.15 0.61 -16.91
N ASN A 299 5.90 1.69 -17.66
CA ASN A 299 6.82 2.82 -17.71
C ASN A 299 6.88 3.53 -16.36
N TRP A 300 8.09 3.61 -15.81
CA TRP A 300 8.34 4.37 -14.60
C TRP A 300 8.49 5.84 -14.98
N GLU A 301 7.57 6.69 -14.54
CA GLU A 301 7.69 8.14 -14.60
C GLU A 301 8.26 8.65 -13.28
N LYS A 302 9.29 9.51 -13.37
CA LYS A 302 9.85 10.18 -12.19
C LYS A 302 8.78 11.10 -11.59
N ILE A 303 8.53 10.95 -10.29
CA ILE A 303 7.71 11.90 -9.53
C ILE A 303 8.60 13.11 -9.25
N GLU A 304 8.12 14.32 -9.59
CA GLU A 304 8.80 15.54 -9.20
C GLU A 304 8.50 15.82 -7.73
N HIS A 305 9.55 15.89 -6.93
CA HIS A 305 9.50 16.30 -5.54
C HIS A 305 9.67 17.80 -5.48
N VAL A 306 8.70 18.50 -4.89
CA VAL A 306 8.65 19.98 -4.90
C VAL A 306 8.89 20.59 -3.52
N ARG A 307 9.04 19.76 -2.48
CA ARG A 307 9.22 20.26 -1.12
C ARG A 307 10.52 19.80 -0.48
N ASP A 308 11.39 20.78 -0.18
CA ASP A 308 12.52 20.63 0.74
C ASP A 308 12.05 21.02 2.16
N ILE A 309 11.46 20.05 2.88
CA ILE A 309 10.92 20.24 4.23
C ILE A 309 11.85 19.56 5.23
N LYS A 310 12.18 20.27 6.32
CA LYS A 310 12.93 19.71 7.44
C LYS A 310 12.00 19.01 8.44
N ILE A 311 12.56 18.10 9.26
CA ILE A 311 11.79 17.32 10.23
C ILE A 311 10.96 18.18 11.22
N ASN A 312 11.46 19.36 11.60
CA ASN A 312 10.78 20.29 12.48
C ASN A 312 9.65 21.11 11.82
N GLU A 313 9.48 20.95 10.50
CA GLU A 313 8.42 21.58 9.71
C GLU A 313 7.29 20.61 9.36
N VAL A 314 7.47 19.33 9.71
CA VAL A 314 6.48 18.29 9.53
C VAL A 314 5.62 18.21 10.80
N TYR A 315 4.75 19.23 11.05
CA TYR A 315 3.87 19.45 12.22
C TYR A 315 4.48 20.19 13.39
#